data_2214a63cb2d7c339ee5c0dabbdbf2f00
#
_entry.id   2214a63cb2d7c339ee5c0dabbdbf2f00
#
_cell.length_a   1.000
_cell.length_b   1.000
_cell.length_c   1.000
_cell.angle_alpha   90.00
_cell.angle_beta   90.00
_cell.angle_gamma   90.00
#
_symmetry.space_group_name_H-M   'P 1'
#
loop_
_entity.id
_entity.type
_entity.pdbx_description
1 polymer ?
#
loop_
_entity_poly.entity_id
_entity_poly.type
_entity_poly.pdbx_seq_one_letter_code
_entity_poly.pdbx_strand_id
1 'polypeptide(L)'
;AKEQGLEFEFSEIKLENVHPNTVRIELVGENDDKLSMEGSSVGGGSILVYKLNNYEVNLNFENPSIVVVHTDYPGVIAKVTDELYKYGVNICDFHLSRKSKGGEALMTIGMDSMPDRKIEEDIYAIDYVSAVNILDRL
;
A
#
# COMPACT_ATOMS: atom_id res chain seq x y z
N ALA A 1 -16.30 -15.90 4.29
CA ALA A 1 -14.87 -16.25 4.38
C ALA A 1 -14.70 -17.78 4.48
N LYS A 2 -15.27 -18.43 5.50
CA LYS A 2 -15.17 -19.92 5.66
C LYS A 2 -15.74 -20.71 4.48
N GLU A 3 -16.82 -20.26 3.87
CA GLU A 3 -17.42 -20.89 2.68
C GLU A 3 -16.51 -20.80 1.44
N GLN A 4 -15.52 -19.91 1.47
CA GLN A 4 -14.51 -19.73 0.42
C GLN A 4 -13.14 -20.34 0.79
N GLY A 5 -13.09 -21.14 1.86
CA GLY A 5 -11.86 -21.83 2.28
C GLY A 5 -10.87 -20.97 3.05
N LEU A 6 -11.26 -19.78 3.51
CA LEU A 6 -10.43 -18.94 4.36
C LEU A 6 -10.51 -19.41 5.82
N GLU A 7 -9.36 -19.76 6.39
CA GLU A 7 -9.23 -19.97 7.83
C GLU A 7 -8.86 -18.64 8.49
N PHE A 8 -9.49 -18.32 9.63
CA PHE A 8 -9.16 -17.10 10.37
C PHE A 8 -9.34 -17.30 11.87
N GLU A 9 -8.57 -16.56 12.61
CA GLU A 9 -8.56 -16.51 14.07
C GLU A 9 -8.55 -15.04 14.51
N PHE A 10 -9.15 -14.75 15.66
CA PHE A 10 -9.11 -13.45 16.31
C PHE A 10 -8.39 -13.57 17.63
N SER A 11 -7.46 -12.65 17.88
CA SER A 11 -6.76 -12.54 19.16
C SER A 11 -6.69 -11.10 19.63
N GLU A 12 -6.66 -10.88 20.93
CA GLU A 12 -6.40 -9.57 21.51
C GLU A 12 -4.89 -9.35 21.64
N ILE A 13 -4.39 -8.23 21.10
CA ILE A 13 -3.00 -7.84 21.22
C ILE A 13 -2.90 -6.44 21.83
N LYS A 14 -1.84 -6.19 22.61
CA LYS A 14 -1.53 -4.85 23.10
C LYS A 14 -0.59 -4.18 22.14
N LEU A 15 -1.05 -3.10 21.50
CA LEU A 15 -0.24 -2.24 20.68
C LEU A 15 0.03 -0.94 21.45
N GLU A 16 1.28 -0.52 21.51
CA GLU A 16 1.66 0.72 22.18
C GLU A 16 1.58 1.90 21.22
N ASN A 17 1.16 3.07 21.73
CA ASN A 17 1.10 4.33 20.99
C ASN A 17 0.23 4.33 19.72
N VAL A 18 -0.86 3.54 19.72
CA VAL A 18 -1.81 3.47 18.61
C VAL A 18 -3.21 3.91 19.04
N HIS A 19 -4.07 4.23 18.08
CA HIS A 19 -5.47 4.55 18.33
C HIS A 19 -6.19 3.35 18.99
N PRO A 20 -7.12 3.56 19.95
CA PRO A 20 -7.83 2.47 20.63
C PRO A 20 -8.53 1.48 19.71
N ASN A 21 -9.02 1.94 18.56
CA ASN A 21 -9.71 1.12 17.56
C ASN A 21 -8.76 0.63 16.46
N THR A 22 -7.59 0.12 16.85
CA THR A 22 -6.59 -0.41 15.93
C THR A 22 -6.74 -1.91 15.76
N VAL A 23 -6.59 -2.36 14.52
CA VAL A 23 -6.55 -3.77 14.13
C VAL A 23 -5.25 -4.05 13.41
N ARG A 24 -4.60 -5.15 13.76
CA ARG A 24 -3.57 -5.77 12.92
C ARG A 24 -4.19 -6.94 12.18
N ILE A 25 -4.00 -7.00 10.88
CA ILE A 25 -4.40 -8.10 10.01
C ILE A 25 -3.13 -8.75 9.48
N GLU A 26 -3.03 -10.06 9.66
CA GLU A 26 -1.95 -10.87 9.10
C GLU A 26 -2.58 -11.87 8.12
N LEU A 27 -2.11 -11.86 6.90
CA LEU A 27 -2.53 -12.78 5.84
C LEU A 27 -1.37 -13.71 5.52
N VAL A 28 -1.67 -14.98 5.36
CA VAL A 28 -0.72 -16.01 4.92
C VAL A 28 -1.27 -16.65 3.67
N GLY A 29 -0.56 -16.52 2.57
CA GLY A 29 -0.90 -17.17 1.30
C GLY A 29 -0.47 -18.63 1.23
N GLU A 30 -0.87 -19.33 0.17
CA GLU A 30 -0.57 -20.76 -0.04
C GLU A 30 0.93 -21.07 -0.14
N ASN A 31 1.74 -20.07 -0.54
CA ASN A 31 3.20 -20.20 -0.67
C ASN A 31 3.98 -19.63 0.53
N ASP A 32 3.35 -19.54 1.71
CA ASP A 32 3.88 -18.86 2.89
C ASP A 32 4.18 -17.35 2.69
N ASP A 33 3.65 -16.75 1.64
CA ASP A 33 3.70 -15.30 1.46
C ASP A 33 2.91 -14.62 2.57
N LYS A 34 3.53 -13.65 3.24
CA LYS A 34 2.93 -12.96 4.38
C LYS A 34 2.72 -11.49 4.08
N LEU A 35 1.52 -11.02 4.39
CA LEU A 35 1.17 -9.61 4.39
C LEU A 35 0.65 -9.23 5.78
N SER A 36 1.21 -8.18 6.36
CA SER A 36 0.76 -7.60 7.62
C SER A 36 0.32 -6.17 7.40
N MET A 37 -0.83 -5.82 7.95
CA MET A 37 -1.41 -4.48 7.85
C MET A 37 -1.88 -4.02 9.23
N GLU A 38 -1.57 -2.79 9.60
CA GLU A 38 -2.10 -2.13 10.78
C GLU A 38 -2.91 -0.90 10.37
N GLY A 39 -4.13 -0.82 10.86
CA GLY A 39 -5.02 0.30 10.59
C GLY A 39 -5.99 0.53 11.73
N SER A 40 -6.60 1.71 11.72
CA SER A 40 -7.56 2.14 12.72
C SER A 40 -8.84 2.64 12.09
N SER A 41 -9.97 2.40 12.74
CA SER A 41 -11.17 3.17 12.47
C SER A 41 -11.04 4.54 13.13
N VAL A 42 -11.12 5.59 12.33
CA VAL A 42 -10.95 6.98 12.78
C VAL A 42 -12.28 7.72 12.92
N GLY A 43 -13.40 6.99 12.83
CA GLY A 43 -14.76 7.51 12.97
C GLY A 43 -15.41 7.85 11.63
N GLY A 44 -16.75 8.01 11.64
CA GLY A 44 -17.52 8.37 10.45
C GLY A 44 -17.52 7.34 9.32
N GLY A 45 -17.13 6.09 9.58
CA GLY A 45 -16.94 5.06 8.56
C GLY A 45 -15.55 5.10 7.89
N SER A 46 -14.70 6.05 8.25
CA SER A 46 -13.35 6.19 7.68
C SER A 46 -12.36 5.25 8.37
N ILE A 47 -11.43 4.76 7.61
CA ILE A 47 -10.30 3.94 8.07
C ILE A 47 -8.97 4.60 7.65
N LEU A 48 -7.94 4.36 8.44
CA LEU A 48 -6.58 4.77 8.14
C LEU A 48 -5.66 3.57 8.33
N VAL A 49 -5.01 3.14 7.26
CA VAL A 49 -3.90 2.17 7.33
C VAL A 49 -2.60 2.96 7.41
N TYR A 50 -1.87 2.75 8.49
CA TYR A 50 -0.62 3.47 8.77
C TYR A 50 0.62 2.57 8.72
N LYS A 51 0.43 1.24 8.57
CA LYS A 51 1.52 0.31 8.40
C LYS A 51 1.15 -0.82 7.46
N LEU A 52 2.04 -1.12 6.54
CA LEU A 52 1.95 -2.23 5.60
C LEU A 52 3.27 -3.00 5.66
N ASN A 53 3.23 -4.27 6.09
CA ASN A 53 4.41 -5.02 6.51
C ASN A 53 5.19 -4.21 7.56
N ASN A 54 6.44 -3.87 7.27
CA ASN A 54 7.29 -3.06 8.15
C ASN A 54 7.48 -1.62 7.63
N TYR A 55 6.60 -1.15 6.73
CA TYR A 55 6.65 0.19 6.16
C TYR A 55 5.56 1.05 6.75
N GLU A 56 5.91 2.28 7.12
CA GLU A 56 4.92 3.31 7.42
C GLU A 56 4.25 3.73 6.12
N VAL A 57 2.92 3.86 6.14
CA VAL A 57 2.09 4.29 5.01
C VAL A 57 1.01 5.24 5.50
N ASN A 58 0.34 5.90 4.57
CA ASN A 58 -0.80 6.77 4.87
C ASN A 58 -1.93 6.49 3.86
N LEU A 59 -2.69 5.42 4.10
CA LEU A 59 -3.79 5.01 3.23
C LEU A 59 -5.12 5.23 3.93
N ASN A 60 -5.86 6.24 3.48
CA ASN A 60 -7.19 6.60 4.02
C ASN A 60 -8.34 6.12 3.14
N PHE A 61 -8.07 5.62 1.95
CA PHE A 61 -9.04 5.12 0.95
C PHE A 61 -10.10 6.14 0.52
N GLU A 62 -9.88 7.43 0.74
CA GLU A 62 -10.75 8.50 0.23
C GLU A 62 -10.58 8.66 -1.29
N ASN A 63 -9.38 8.37 -1.77
CA ASN A 63 -9.00 8.40 -3.17
C ASN A 63 -8.39 7.08 -3.61
N PRO A 64 -8.46 6.73 -4.90
CA PRO A 64 -7.67 5.62 -5.44
C PRO A 64 -6.20 5.82 -5.13
N SER A 65 -5.50 4.75 -4.83
CA SER A 65 -4.09 4.80 -4.48
C SER A 65 -3.31 3.71 -5.19
N ILE A 66 -2.06 3.97 -5.53
CA ILE A 66 -1.13 2.97 -6.03
C ILE A 66 -0.02 2.74 -5.00
N VAL A 67 0.26 1.48 -4.72
CA VAL A 67 1.34 1.03 -3.84
C VAL A 67 2.43 0.42 -4.71
N VAL A 68 3.64 0.95 -4.60
CA VAL A 68 4.80 0.47 -5.37
C VAL A 68 5.92 0.08 -4.41
N VAL A 69 6.35 -1.18 -4.49
CA VAL A 69 7.55 -1.67 -3.80
C VAL A 69 8.72 -1.62 -4.77
N HIS A 70 9.83 -1.04 -4.35
CA HIS A 70 10.99 -0.85 -5.22
C HIS A 70 12.30 -0.84 -4.43
N THR A 71 13.42 -0.97 -5.13
CA THR A 71 14.72 -0.66 -4.55
C THR A 71 14.91 0.86 -4.49
N ASP A 72 15.40 1.38 -3.37
CA ASP A 72 15.75 2.81 -3.19
C ASP A 72 16.93 3.19 -4.09
N TYR A 73 16.64 3.46 -5.35
CA TYR A 73 17.61 3.80 -6.39
C TYR A 73 17.27 5.15 -7.05
N PRO A 74 18.27 6.00 -7.36
CA PRO A 74 18.04 7.27 -8.03
C PRO A 74 17.28 7.10 -9.35
N GLY A 75 16.22 7.90 -9.54
CA GLY A 75 15.40 7.92 -10.75
C GLY A 75 14.17 7.03 -10.72
N VAL A 76 14.01 6.08 -9.79
CA VAL A 76 12.81 5.23 -9.73
C VAL A 76 11.56 6.06 -9.51
N ILE A 77 11.56 6.96 -8.53
CA ILE A 77 10.42 7.86 -8.26
C ILE A 77 10.06 8.68 -9.51
N ALA A 78 11.09 9.25 -10.18
CA ALA A 78 10.86 10.04 -11.38
C ALA A 78 10.20 9.22 -12.50
N LYS A 79 10.64 7.99 -12.72
CA LYS A 79 10.05 7.10 -13.73
C LYS A 79 8.61 6.72 -13.39
N VAL A 80 8.32 6.40 -12.12
CA VAL A 80 6.95 6.08 -11.67
C VAL A 80 6.03 7.29 -11.85
N THR A 81 6.45 8.48 -11.45
CA THR A 81 5.63 9.70 -11.62
C THR A 81 5.48 10.11 -13.09
N ASP A 82 6.46 9.82 -13.93
CA ASP A 82 6.38 10.02 -15.38
C ASP A 82 5.34 9.08 -16.03
N GLU A 83 5.27 7.82 -15.59
CA GLU A 83 4.20 6.92 -16.04
C GLU A 83 2.81 7.44 -15.63
N LEU A 84 2.65 7.87 -14.37
CA LEU A 84 1.38 8.48 -13.93
C LEU A 84 1.01 9.71 -14.79
N TYR A 85 1.98 10.55 -15.13
CA TYR A 85 1.78 11.68 -16.03
C TYR A 85 1.30 11.25 -17.43
N LYS A 86 1.89 10.21 -18.03
CA LYS A 86 1.49 9.68 -19.35
C LYS A 86 0.05 9.20 -19.36
N TYR A 87 -0.44 8.67 -18.24
CA TYR A 87 -1.84 8.28 -18.04
C TYR A 87 -2.77 9.44 -17.66
N GLY A 88 -2.24 10.67 -17.60
CA GLY A 88 -3.03 11.87 -17.25
C GLY A 88 -3.48 11.87 -15.78
N VAL A 89 -2.81 11.15 -14.92
CA VAL A 89 -3.16 11.03 -13.50
C VAL A 89 -2.56 12.20 -12.73
N ASN A 90 -3.41 12.89 -11.96
CA ASN A 90 -2.97 13.88 -11.00
C ASN A 90 -2.78 13.23 -9.62
N ILE A 91 -1.67 13.55 -8.96
CA ILE A 91 -1.29 13.03 -7.64
C ILE A 91 -1.81 13.98 -6.58
N CYS A 92 -2.61 13.47 -5.63
CA CYS A 92 -3.14 14.25 -4.49
C CYS A 92 -2.41 13.96 -3.17
N ASP A 93 -1.77 12.80 -3.04
CA ASP A 93 -0.97 12.41 -1.87
C ASP A 93 0.23 11.57 -2.29
N PHE A 94 1.35 11.70 -1.59
CA PHE A 94 2.54 10.92 -1.85
C PHE A 94 3.28 10.63 -0.55
N HIS A 95 3.48 9.37 -0.25
CA HIS A 95 4.26 8.93 0.90
C HIS A 95 5.32 7.92 0.48
N LEU A 96 6.54 8.10 0.97
CA LEU A 96 7.67 7.20 0.73
C LEU A 96 8.27 6.74 2.05
N SER A 97 8.36 5.43 2.21
CA SER A 97 8.99 4.79 3.37
C SER A 97 10.12 3.89 2.91
N ARG A 98 11.25 3.91 3.61
CA ARG A 98 12.39 3.02 3.37
C ARG A 98 13.02 2.57 4.68
N LYS A 99 13.52 1.35 4.73
CA LYS A 99 14.24 0.81 5.90
C LYS A 99 15.70 1.27 5.94
N SER A 100 16.34 1.34 4.78
CA SER A 100 17.76 1.71 4.65
C SER A 100 18.03 2.31 3.28
N LYS A 101 19.07 3.13 3.20
CA LYS A 101 19.55 3.70 1.92
C LYS A 101 19.99 2.57 0.98
N GLY A 102 19.46 2.58 -0.25
CA GLY A 102 19.75 1.58 -1.28
C GLY A 102 19.07 0.22 -1.06
N GLY A 103 18.28 0.07 0.00
CA GLY A 103 17.48 -1.12 0.28
C GLY A 103 16.08 -1.05 -0.35
N GLU A 104 15.19 -1.92 0.11
CA GLU A 104 13.79 -1.91 -0.30
C GLU A 104 13.07 -0.68 0.27
N ALA A 105 12.24 -0.07 -0.55
CA ALA A 105 11.39 1.06 -0.23
C ALA A 105 9.96 0.81 -0.72
N LEU A 106 9.00 1.47 -0.11
CA LEU A 106 7.60 1.44 -0.48
C LEU A 106 7.10 2.86 -0.66
N MET A 107 6.46 3.14 -1.78
CA MET A 107 5.73 4.38 -1.99
C MET A 107 4.24 4.12 -2.13
N THR A 108 3.44 4.98 -1.53
CA THR A 108 2.00 5.06 -1.73
C THR A 108 1.68 6.39 -2.39
N ILE A 109 0.89 6.36 -3.45
CA ILE A 109 0.55 7.53 -4.25
C ILE A 109 -0.97 7.61 -4.36
N GLY A 110 -1.57 8.62 -3.72
CA GLY A 110 -2.98 8.94 -3.86
C GLY A 110 -3.24 9.67 -5.18
N MET A 111 -4.31 9.31 -5.86
CA MET A 111 -4.66 9.81 -7.20
C MET A 111 -6.05 10.43 -7.20
N ASP A 112 -6.27 11.51 -7.96
CA ASP A 112 -7.59 12.14 -8.06
C ASP A 112 -8.62 11.27 -8.79
N SER A 113 -8.16 10.33 -9.61
CA SER A 113 -9.02 9.43 -10.39
C SER A 113 -8.34 8.07 -10.58
N MET A 114 -9.16 7.03 -10.78
CA MET A 114 -8.70 5.69 -11.12
C MET A 114 -8.12 5.68 -12.53
N PRO A 115 -6.85 5.31 -12.73
CA PRO A 115 -6.26 5.15 -14.06
C PRO A 115 -6.71 3.84 -14.73
N ASP A 116 -6.38 3.71 -16.02
CA ASP A 116 -6.43 2.41 -16.69
C ASP A 116 -5.49 1.44 -15.97
N ARG A 117 -5.97 0.22 -15.69
CA ARG A 117 -5.18 -0.79 -14.95
C ARG A 117 -3.91 -1.25 -15.65
N LYS A 118 -3.77 -1.00 -16.94
CA LYS A 118 -2.52 -1.24 -17.67
C LYS A 118 -1.32 -0.51 -17.06
N ILE A 119 -1.55 0.59 -16.35
CA ILE A 119 -0.49 1.31 -15.63
C ILE A 119 0.26 0.42 -14.61
N GLU A 120 -0.40 -0.59 -14.03
CA GLU A 120 0.27 -1.54 -13.12
C GLU A 120 1.40 -2.28 -13.83
N GLU A 121 1.13 -2.76 -15.06
CA GLU A 121 2.11 -3.46 -15.88
C GLU A 121 3.25 -2.52 -16.32
N ASP A 122 2.91 -1.30 -16.76
CA ASP A 122 3.88 -0.33 -17.24
C ASP A 122 4.79 0.17 -16.10
N ILE A 123 4.27 0.37 -14.89
CA ILE A 123 5.08 0.71 -13.72
C ILE A 123 5.90 -0.51 -13.26
N TYR A 124 5.33 -1.72 -13.28
CA TYR A 124 6.07 -2.93 -12.92
C TYR A 124 7.26 -3.20 -13.86
N ALA A 125 7.19 -2.76 -15.11
CA ALA A 125 8.28 -2.88 -16.09
C ALA A 125 9.45 -1.91 -15.82
N ILE A 126 9.31 -0.95 -14.90
CA ILE A 126 10.40 -0.03 -14.53
C ILE A 126 11.47 -0.82 -13.75
N ASP A 127 12.74 -0.63 -14.14
CA ASP A 127 13.87 -1.22 -13.41
C ASP A 127 13.81 -0.88 -11.91
N TYR A 128 14.10 -1.86 -11.07
CA TYR A 128 14.09 -1.76 -9.61
C TYR A 128 12.69 -1.75 -8.96
N VAL A 129 11.60 -1.80 -9.71
CA VAL A 129 10.26 -2.05 -9.18
C VAL A 129 10.06 -3.56 -9.00
N SER A 130 9.55 -3.97 -7.84
CA SER A 130 9.34 -5.38 -7.49
C SER A 130 7.87 -5.75 -7.28
N ALA A 131 7.00 -4.78 -6.96
CA ALA A 131 5.57 -4.99 -6.87
C ALA A 131 4.80 -3.68 -7.12
N VAL A 132 3.61 -3.81 -7.72
CA VAL A 132 2.68 -2.71 -7.95
C VAL A 132 1.27 -3.20 -7.66
N ASN A 133 0.48 -2.41 -6.94
CA ASN A 133 -0.92 -2.70 -6.65
C ASN A 133 -1.74 -1.42 -6.67
N ILE A 134 -2.85 -1.40 -7.39
CA ILE A 134 -3.83 -0.32 -7.33
C ILE A 134 -4.93 -0.68 -6.34
N LEU A 135 -5.19 0.24 -5.43
CA LEU A 135 -6.26 0.17 -4.44
C LEU A 135 -7.35 1.16 -4.82
N ASP A 136 -8.59 0.68 -4.87
CA ASP A 136 -9.74 1.55 -5.09
C ASP A 136 -10.14 2.25 -3.79
N ARG A 137 -10.92 3.32 -3.92
CA ARG A 137 -11.58 3.95 -2.76
C ARG A 137 -12.64 3.01 -2.17
N LEU A 138 -12.84 3.09 -0.89
CA LEU A 138 -13.90 2.39 -0.16
C LEU A 138 -15.17 3.24 -0.05
#